data_7b38ca4b1245862db0bdf0e9bd890359
#
_entry.id   7b38ca4b1245862db0bdf0e9bd890359
#
_cell.length_a   1.000
_cell.length_b   1.000
_cell.length_c   1.000
_cell.angle_alpha   90.00
_cell.angle_beta   90.00
_cell.angle_gamma   90.00
#
_symmetry.space_group_name_H-M   'P 1'
#
loop_
_entity.id
_entity.type
_entity.pdbx_description
1 polymer ?
#
loop_
_entity_poly.entity_id
_entity_poly.type
_entity_poly.pdbx_seq_one_letter_code
_entity_poly.pdbx_strand_id
1 'polypeptide(L)'
;MNPALVYLAQTETTAGFLSQSAQALIQTKNRPSDKSFLISVDSLQMLKTFTRIPRQHKKLVRKSSKTTFAYPCGLAIRVVKDEAHLSFLKKLRWSYSTSSNESGKHFDEGFALQKADAIVFTCKGFFEDKPSTILKLGKTTMRKLR
;
A
#
# COMPACT_ATOMS: atom_id res chain seq x y z
N MET A 1 5.47 16.81 -6.75
CA MET A 1 5.46 16.08 -5.46
C MET A 1 6.76 15.30 -5.36
N ASN A 2 7.45 15.35 -4.23
CA ASN A 2 8.73 14.66 -4.06
C ASN A 2 8.48 13.17 -3.70
N PRO A 3 8.86 12.21 -4.56
CA PRO A 3 8.58 10.79 -4.33
C PRO A 3 9.40 10.16 -3.18
N ALA A 4 10.47 10.82 -2.73
CA ALA A 4 11.32 10.30 -1.66
C ALA A 4 10.82 10.63 -0.24
N LEU A 5 9.92 11.60 -0.10
CA LEU A 5 9.32 11.94 1.19
C LEU A 5 8.37 10.83 1.67
N VAL A 6 8.25 10.73 2.99
CA VAL A 6 7.26 9.88 3.65
C VAL A 6 5.99 10.66 3.89
N TYR A 7 4.94 10.31 3.18
CA TYR A 7 3.62 10.91 3.29
C TYR A 7 2.76 10.11 4.27
N LEU A 8 2.13 10.80 5.22
CA LEU A 8 1.03 10.25 5.98
C LEU A 8 -0.27 10.50 5.21
N ALA A 9 -0.95 9.45 4.81
CA ALA A 9 -2.23 9.54 4.12
C ALA A 9 -3.21 8.48 4.59
N GLN A 10 -4.51 8.80 4.56
CA GLN A 10 -5.54 7.78 4.74
C GLN A 10 -5.58 6.88 3.51
N THR A 11 -5.43 5.58 3.72
CA THR A 11 -5.56 4.58 2.68
C THR A 11 -6.95 3.94 2.69
N GLU A 12 -7.18 2.96 1.81
CA GLU A 12 -8.45 2.21 1.75
C GLU A 12 -8.79 1.47 3.06
N THR A 13 -7.80 1.25 3.94
CA THR A 13 -7.94 0.44 5.15
C THR A 13 -7.58 1.20 6.42
N THR A 14 -6.41 1.79 6.48
CA THR A 14 -5.92 2.52 7.65
C THR A 14 -5.04 3.67 7.21
N ALA A 15 -4.80 4.63 8.07
CA ALA A 15 -3.77 5.62 7.84
C ALA A 15 -2.42 4.92 7.61
N GLY A 16 -1.68 5.34 6.61
CA GLY A 16 -0.45 4.71 6.18
C GLY A 16 0.66 5.68 5.84
N PHE A 17 1.88 5.20 5.96
CA PHE A 17 3.06 5.85 5.40
C PHE A 17 3.28 5.39 3.96
N LEU A 18 3.43 6.35 3.07
CA LEU A 18 3.59 6.14 1.63
C LEU A 18 4.84 6.87 1.14
N SER A 19 5.69 6.19 0.38
CA SER A 19 6.90 6.75 -0.21
C SER A 19 7.35 5.89 -1.39
N GLN A 20 8.09 6.46 -2.34
CA GLN A 20 8.83 5.66 -3.33
C GLN A 20 10.23 5.28 -2.82
N SER A 21 10.65 5.79 -1.67
CA SER A 21 11.89 5.40 -0.99
C SER A 21 11.63 4.34 0.06
N ALA A 22 12.00 3.09 -0.22
CA ALA A 22 11.95 2.01 0.77
C ALA A 22 12.83 2.32 1.98
N GLN A 23 13.99 2.95 1.77
CA GLN A 23 14.91 3.32 2.83
C GLN A 23 14.29 4.33 3.80
N ALA A 24 13.59 5.35 3.29
CA ALA A 24 12.88 6.31 4.12
C ALA A 24 11.81 5.63 5.00
N LEU A 25 11.04 4.70 4.42
CA LEU A 25 10.05 3.93 5.18
C LEU A 25 10.67 3.00 6.24
N ILE A 26 11.82 2.38 5.95
CA ILE A 26 12.57 1.56 6.91
C ILE A 26 12.95 2.42 8.12
N GLN A 27 13.53 3.60 7.89
CA GLN A 27 13.92 4.54 8.96
C GLN A 27 12.71 5.03 9.75
N THR A 28 11.64 5.44 9.08
CA THR A 28 10.41 5.94 9.70
C THR A 28 9.76 4.91 10.61
N LYS A 29 9.71 3.66 10.18
CA LYS A 29 9.08 2.54 10.93
C LYS A 29 10.03 1.83 11.89
N ASN A 30 11.33 2.13 11.85
CA ASN A 30 12.36 1.33 12.52
C ASN A 30 12.17 -0.17 12.22
N ARG A 31 11.95 -0.49 10.94
CA ARG A 31 11.57 -1.83 10.46
C ARG A 31 12.80 -2.57 9.95
N PRO A 32 12.94 -3.88 10.20
CA PRO A 32 13.98 -4.68 9.57
C PRO A 32 13.92 -4.60 8.05
N SER A 33 15.08 -4.46 7.41
CA SER A 33 15.22 -4.28 5.95
C SER A 33 14.81 -5.51 5.14
N ASP A 34 14.74 -6.68 5.76
CA ASP A 34 14.30 -7.94 5.15
C ASP A 34 12.79 -8.04 4.92
N LYS A 35 12.00 -7.18 5.57
CA LYS A 35 10.54 -7.15 5.39
C LYS A 35 10.15 -6.25 4.23
N SER A 36 9.70 -6.84 3.12
CA SER A 36 9.19 -6.11 1.96
C SER A 36 7.96 -5.26 2.28
N PHE A 37 7.80 -4.16 1.56
CA PHE A 37 6.63 -3.30 1.62
C PHE A 37 5.59 -3.72 0.58
N LEU A 38 4.33 -3.45 0.89
CA LEU A 38 3.25 -3.45 -0.08
C LEU A 38 3.48 -2.33 -1.10
N ILE A 39 3.22 -2.59 -2.37
CA ILE A 39 3.20 -1.59 -3.43
C ILE A 39 1.74 -1.23 -3.73
N SER A 40 1.40 0.05 -3.59
CA SER A 40 0.13 0.60 -4.03
C SER A 40 0.31 1.24 -5.40
N VAL A 41 -0.58 0.94 -6.35
CA VAL A 41 -0.54 1.48 -7.72
C VAL A 41 -1.87 2.12 -8.08
N ASP A 42 -1.82 3.17 -8.90
CA ASP A 42 -3.00 3.94 -9.33
C ASP A 42 -3.85 3.22 -10.38
N SER A 43 -3.30 2.22 -11.05
CA SER A 43 -3.96 1.59 -12.19
C SER A 43 -3.43 0.18 -12.49
N LEU A 44 -4.24 -0.59 -13.24
CA LEU A 44 -3.80 -1.87 -13.79
C LEU A 44 -2.66 -1.71 -14.79
N GLN A 45 -2.58 -0.57 -15.47
CA GLN A 45 -1.48 -0.27 -16.38
C GLN A 45 -0.17 -0.14 -15.60
N MET A 46 -0.19 0.60 -14.48
CA MET A 46 0.96 0.74 -13.60
C MET A 46 1.37 -0.60 -12.97
N LEU A 47 0.41 -1.42 -12.55
CA LEU A 47 0.68 -2.77 -12.04
C LEU A 47 1.47 -3.61 -13.04
N LYS A 48 1.13 -3.55 -14.33
CA LYS A 48 1.80 -4.33 -15.38
C LYS A 48 3.26 -3.93 -15.60
N THR A 49 3.70 -2.77 -15.14
CA THR A 49 5.13 -2.37 -15.19
C THR A 49 5.95 -3.09 -14.13
N PHE A 50 5.33 -3.54 -13.03
CA PHE A 50 6.00 -4.29 -11.96
C PHE A 50 5.97 -5.80 -12.19
N THR A 51 4.85 -6.34 -12.69
CA THR A 51 4.68 -7.78 -12.83
C THR A 51 3.61 -8.14 -13.84
N ARG A 52 3.71 -9.38 -14.35
CA ARG A 52 2.67 -9.96 -15.20
C ARG A 52 1.58 -10.60 -14.34
N ILE A 53 0.32 -10.25 -14.61
CA ILE A 53 -0.83 -10.90 -13.98
C ILE A 53 -1.04 -12.29 -14.61
N PRO A 54 -1.06 -13.38 -13.84
CA PRO A 54 -1.38 -14.70 -14.36
C PRO A 54 -2.74 -14.71 -15.06
N ARG A 55 -2.83 -15.35 -16.24
CA ARG A 55 -4.00 -15.27 -17.13
C ARG A 55 -5.32 -15.57 -16.42
N GLN A 56 -5.36 -16.60 -15.58
CA GLN A 56 -6.56 -17.02 -14.85
C GLN A 56 -7.04 -16.01 -13.79
N HIS A 57 -6.14 -15.17 -13.28
CA HIS A 57 -6.44 -14.22 -12.21
C HIS A 57 -6.73 -12.80 -12.70
N LYS A 58 -6.68 -12.52 -14.01
CA LYS A 58 -6.88 -11.18 -14.56
C LYS A 58 -8.23 -10.56 -14.19
N LYS A 59 -9.31 -11.34 -14.25
CA LYS A 59 -10.67 -10.88 -13.91
C LYS A 59 -10.78 -10.57 -12.41
N LEU A 60 -10.21 -11.43 -11.57
CA LEU A 60 -10.17 -11.26 -10.12
C LEU A 60 -9.42 -9.96 -9.75
N VAL A 61 -8.20 -9.79 -10.23
CA VAL A 61 -7.38 -8.60 -9.95
C VAL A 61 -8.09 -7.32 -10.40
N ARG A 62 -8.74 -7.33 -11.56
CA ARG A 62 -9.47 -6.17 -12.09
C ARG A 62 -10.67 -5.78 -11.23
N LYS A 63 -11.41 -6.76 -10.70
CA LYS A 63 -12.66 -6.53 -9.96
C LYS A 63 -12.46 -6.29 -8.46
N SER A 64 -11.36 -6.78 -7.89
CA SER A 64 -11.13 -6.71 -6.44
C SER A 64 -10.90 -5.28 -5.96
N SER A 65 -11.41 -5.00 -4.76
CA SER A 65 -11.12 -3.80 -3.97
C SER A 65 -10.58 -4.21 -2.60
N LYS A 66 -9.89 -3.32 -1.91
CA LYS A 66 -9.27 -3.58 -0.59
C LYS A 66 -8.48 -4.91 -0.53
N THR A 67 -7.90 -5.33 -1.66
CA THR A 67 -7.22 -6.61 -1.81
C THR A 67 -5.80 -6.41 -2.33
N THR A 68 -4.86 -7.03 -1.64
CA THR A 68 -3.45 -7.10 -2.02
C THR A 68 -3.16 -8.47 -2.62
N PHE A 69 -2.50 -8.49 -3.76
CA PHE A 69 -2.08 -9.74 -4.41
C PHE A 69 -0.58 -9.92 -4.26
N ALA A 70 -0.16 -11.04 -3.67
CA ALA A 70 1.23 -11.48 -3.68
C ALA A 70 1.46 -12.30 -4.97
N TYR A 71 2.28 -11.75 -5.86
CA TYR A 71 2.56 -12.31 -7.18
C TYR A 71 3.70 -13.32 -7.15
N PRO A 72 3.80 -14.21 -8.16
CA PRO A 72 4.88 -15.21 -8.22
C PRO A 72 6.29 -14.61 -8.22
N CYS A 73 6.45 -13.37 -8.65
CA CYS A 73 7.72 -12.63 -8.60
C CYS A 73 8.14 -12.17 -7.19
N GLY A 74 7.33 -12.44 -6.17
CA GLY A 74 7.58 -12.04 -4.77
C GLY A 74 7.07 -10.67 -4.37
N LEU A 75 6.53 -9.87 -5.31
CA LEU A 75 5.96 -8.57 -5.02
C LEU A 75 4.51 -8.69 -4.52
N ALA A 76 4.16 -7.87 -3.52
CA ALA A 76 2.79 -7.72 -3.05
C ALA A 76 2.26 -6.37 -3.52
N ILE A 77 1.26 -6.38 -4.41
CA ILE A 77 0.77 -5.18 -5.08
C ILE A 77 -0.75 -5.05 -4.92
N ARG A 78 -1.20 -3.82 -4.67
CA ARG A 78 -2.61 -3.44 -4.60
C ARG A 78 -2.92 -2.36 -5.62
N VAL A 79 -3.94 -2.58 -6.43
CA VAL A 79 -4.53 -1.53 -7.27
C VAL A 79 -5.54 -0.76 -6.42
N VAL A 80 -5.27 0.50 -6.18
CA VAL A 80 -6.11 1.37 -5.34
C VAL A 80 -7.36 1.78 -6.10
N LYS A 81 -8.52 1.72 -5.42
CA LYS A 81 -9.82 2.11 -5.98
C LYS A 81 -10.57 3.15 -5.13
N ASP A 82 -10.16 3.34 -3.89
CA ASP A 82 -10.70 4.41 -3.04
C ASP A 82 -10.34 5.78 -3.63
N GLU A 83 -11.33 6.65 -3.81
CA GLU A 83 -11.15 7.94 -4.50
C GLU A 83 -10.15 8.86 -3.79
N ALA A 84 -10.21 8.95 -2.47
CA ALA A 84 -9.34 9.83 -1.71
C ALA A 84 -7.88 9.40 -1.81
N HIS A 85 -7.62 8.11 -1.57
CA HIS A 85 -6.29 7.53 -1.71
C HIS A 85 -5.80 7.58 -3.16
N LEU A 86 -6.67 7.29 -4.13
CA LEU A 86 -6.34 7.31 -5.55
C LEU A 86 -6.00 8.72 -6.04
N SER A 87 -6.73 9.74 -5.58
CA SER A 87 -6.46 11.14 -5.91
C SER A 87 -5.04 11.57 -5.52
N PHE A 88 -4.59 11.17 -4.34
CA PHE A 88 -3.21 11.37 -3.91
C PHE A 88 -2.24 10.52 -4.73
N LEU A 89 -2.51 9.23 -4.86
CA LEU A 89 -1.60 8.27 -5.51
C LEU A 89 -1.38 8.57 -7.00
N LYS A 90 -2.36 9.14 -7.70
CA LYS A 90 -2.23 9.58 -9.11
C LYS A 90 -1.07 10.56 -9.32
N LYS A 91 -0.70 11.33 -8.31
CA LYS A 91 0.44 12.28 -8.38
C LYS A 91 1.80 11.58 -8.34
N LEU A 92 1.87 10.39 -7.75
CA LEU A 92 3.07 9.56 -7.64
C LEU A 92 3.06 8.37 -8.61
N ARG A 93 1.88 7.96 -9.09
CA ARG A 93 1.60 6.77 -9.89
C ARG A 93 1.67 5.47 -9.09
N TRP A 94 2.63 5.36 -8.20
CA TRP A 94 2.80 4.23 -7.29
C TRP A 94 3.54 4.67 -6.02
N SER A 95 3.42 3.89 -4.96
CA SER A 95 4.24 4.05 -3.76
C SER A 95 4.38 2.73 -3.01
N TYR A 96 5.46 2.58 -2.26
CA TYR A 96 5.46 1.64 -1.15
C TYR A 96 4.47 2.13 -0.10
N SER A 97 3.87 1.19 0.61
CA SER A 97 2.87 1.46 1.63
C SER A 97 3.06 0.57 2.85
N THR A 98 2.90 1.16 4.02
CA THR A 98 2.84 0.45 5.30
C THR A 98 1.89 1.18 6.23
N SER A 99 1.30 0.48 7.21
CA SER A 99 0.48 1.12 8.24
C SER A 99 1.29 2.13 9.05
N SER A 100 0.68 3.23 9.44
CA SER A 100 1.34 4.32 10.18
C SER A 100 1.32 4.15 11.70
N ASN A 101 1.11 2.93 12.19
CA ASN A 101 1.24 2.55 13.58
C ASN A 101 2.68 2.17 13.95
N GLU A 102 3.01 2.25 15.21
CA GLU A 102 4.19 1.59 15.76
C GLU A 102 4.04 0.07 15.63
N SER A 103 5.13 -0.65 15.38
CA SER A 103 5.08 -2.09 15.13
C SER A 103 4.39 -2.86 16.26
N GLY A 104 3.33 -3.61 15.94
CA GLY A 104 2.55 -4.40 16.90
C GLY A 104 1.55 -3.60 17.75
N LYS A 105 1.40 -2.29 17.53
CA LYS A 105 0.44 -1.42 18.21
C LYS A 105 -0.69 -0.98 17.30
N HIS A 106 -1.78 -0.47 17.90
CA HIS A 106 -2.85 0.21 17.16
C HIS A 106 -2.38 1.54 16.60
N PHE A 107 -3.18 2.11 15.70
CA PHE A 107 -2.92 3.42 15.13
C PHE A 107 -2.90 4.50 16.22
N ASP A 108 -1.84 5.28 16.22
CA ASP A 108 -1.66 6.46 17.06
C ASP A 108 -1.37 7.66 16.15
N GLU A 109 -2.26 8.64 16.18
CA GLU A 109 -2.16 9.82 15.30
C GLU A 109 -0.95 10.67 15.65
N GLY A 110 -0.64 10.84 16.93
CA GLY A 110 0.52 11.61 17.40
C GLY A 110 1.83 11.01 16.87
N PHE A 111 1.99 9.71 17.00
CA PHE A 111 3.13 8.99 16.43
C PHE A 111 3.21 9.16 14.91
N ALA A 112 2.09 9.01 14.21
CA ALA A 112 2.04 9.09 12.76
C ALA A 112 2.40 10.49 12.25
N LEU A 113 1.86 11.54 12.88
CA LEU A 113 2.15 12.94 12.56
C LEU A 113 3.62 13.29 12.79
N GLN A 114 4.22 12.80 13.88
CA GLN A 114 5.62 13.06 14.21
C GLN A 114 6.60 12.41 13.23
N LYS A 115 6.23 11.26 12.66
CA LYS A 115 7.11 10.45 11.82
C LYS A 115 7.01 10.76 10.33
N ALA A 116 5.97 11.45 9.88
CA ALA A 116 5.78 11.79 8.47
C ALA A 116 6.53 13.07 8.09
N ASP A 117 7.09 13.10 6.89
CA ASP A 117 7.67 14.33 6.32
C ASP A 117 6.59 15.27 5.78
N ALA A 118 5.47 14.71 5.33
CA ALA A 118 4.35 15.46 4.80
C ALA A 118 3.01 14.76 5.12
N ILE A 119 1.96 15.55 5.26
CA ILE A 119 0.64 15.07 5.64
C ILE A 119 -0.34 15.35 4.51
N VAL A 120 -1.10 14.32 4.13
CA VAL A 120 -2.19 14.42 3.16
C VAL A 120 -3.50 14.43 3.92
N PHE A 121 -4.05 15.62 4.12
CA PHE A 121 -5.32 15.78 4.82
C PHE A 121 -6.51 15.36 3.95
N THR A 122 -7.46 14.70 4.59
CA THR A 122 -8.78 14.43 4.05
C THR A 122 -9.85 14.94 5.00
N CYS A 123 -11.02 15.27 4.50
CA CYS A 123 -12.13 15.75 5.33
C CYS A 123 -12.60 14.74 6.40
N LYS A 124 -12.28 13.47 6.23
CA LYS A 124 -12.63 12.39 7.18
C LYS A 124 -11.56 12.15 8.25
N GLY A 125 -10.42 12.84 8.18
CA GLY A 125 -9.28 12.59 9.07
C GLY A 125 -8.63 11.23 8.87
N PHE A 126 -7.88 10.80 9.90
CA PHE A 126 -7.19 9.50 9.92
C PHE A 126 -7.94 8.51 10.81
N PHE A 127 -8.04 7.28 10.35
CA PHE A 127 -8.70 6.21 11.11
C PHE A 127 -8.08 4.84 10.80
N GLU A 128 -8.33 3.88 11.68
CA GLU A 128 -7.98 2.48 11.49
C GLU A 128 -9.24 1.69 11.13
N ASP A 129 -9.19 0.93 10.03
CA ASP A 129 -10.24 0.03 9.57
C ASP A 129 -9.66 -1.38 9.40
N LYS A 130 -10.48 -2.33 9.04
CA LYS A 130 -10.08 -3.71 8.81
C LYS A 130 -8.96 -3.79 7.78
N PRO A 131 -7.91 -4.58 8.05
CA PRO A 131 -6.80 -4.74 7.12
C PRO A 131 -7.28 -5.34 5.79
N SER A 132 -6.54 -5.04 4.72
CA SER A 132 -6.83 -5.60 3.39
C SER A 132 -6.71 -7.13 3.39
N THR A 133 -7.53 -7.77 2.55
CA THR A 133 -7.33 -9.18 2.20
C THR A 133 -6.02 -9.33 1.44
N ILE A 134 -5.25 -10.37 1.76
CA ILE A 134 -4.03 -10.73 1.03
C ILE A 134 -4.22 -12.09 0.38
N LEU A 135 -4.10 -12.13 -0.95
CA LEU A 135 -4.20 -13.35 -1.75
C LEU A 135 -2.87 -13.62 -2.45
N LYS A 136 -2.29 -14.79 -2.21
CA LYS A 136 -1.11 -15.27 -2.94
C LYS A 136 -1.56 -15.93 -4.23
N LEU A 137 -1.02 -15.44 -5.35
CA LEU A 137 -1.32 -15.96 -6.69
C LEU A 137 -0.18 -16.88 -7.14
N GLY A 138 -0.55 -18.08 -7.58
CA GLY A 138 0.29 -18.95 -8.40
C GLY A 138 -0.10 -18.82 -9.88
N LYS A 139 0.45 -19.64 -10.75
CA LYS A 139 0.06 -19.73 -12.17
C LYS A 139 -1.44 -20.01 -12.33
N THR A 140 -1.94 -21.01 -11.61
CA THR A 140 -3.32 -21.52 -11.65
C THR A 140 -3.97 -21.56 -10.27
N THR A 141 -3.20 -21.39 -9.20
CA THR A 141 -3.64 -21.51 -7.81
C THR A 141 -3.78 -20.15 -7.14
N MET A 142 -4.60 -20.10 -6.11
CA MET A 142 -4.78 -18.92 -5.26
C MET A 142 -4.89 -19.38 -3.80
N ARG A 143 -4.20 -18.69 -2.91
CA ARG A 143 -4.25 -18.96 -1.47
C ARG A 143 -4.47 -17.66 -0.71
N LYS A 144 -5.44 -17.66 0.20
CA LYS A 144 -5.65 -16.55 1.13
C LYS A 144 -4.58 -16.60 2.23
N LEU A 145 -3.88 -15.47 2.44
CA LEU A 145 -2.89 -15.30 3.52
C LEU A 145 -3.46 -14.50 4.69
N ARG A 146 -4.39 -13.56 4.40
CA ARG A 146 -5.09 -12.74 5.40
C ARG A 146 -6.48 -12.36 4.90
#